data_02e3b2aa23623387234618890a8f633f
#
_entry.id   02e3b2aa23623387234618890a8f633f
#
_cell.length_a   1.000
_cell.length_b   1.000
_cell.length_c   1.000
_cell.angle_alpha   90.00
_cell.angle_beta   90.00
_cell.angle_gamma   90.00
#
_symmetry.space_group_name_H-M   'P 1'
#
loop_
_entity.id
_entity.type
_entity.pdbx_description
1 polymer ?
#
loop_
_entity_poly.entity_id
_entity_poly.type
_entity_poly.pdbx_seq_one_letter_code
_entity_poly.pdbx_strand_id
1 'polypeptide(L)'
;AGLAPNVEVLIAARFVMGLGVGIDLPVAMAFLAEFSKFGGRGNKASRLAAWCPMWYAASSVCFLIVFGLYFALPAEHARWLWRASLIFGAAPALAIIAVRGRYMNESPLWAANQGKLRDAARILRESYGIRAHAADDTPRAAPSQPPVSFRVLFRQPYLPRTLVASAMNLCIPFEYTAIAFFLPTILTQFLGAGVFETIAATLALNVL
;
A
#
# COMPACT_ATOMS: atom_id res chain seq x y z
N ALA A 1 -11.57 -13.11 4.93
CA ALA A 1 -11.06 -14.15 4.01
C ALA A 1 -10.66 -15.41 4.79
N GLY A 2 -9.70 -15.34 5.76
CA GLY A 2 -9.22 -16.52 6.50
C GLY A 2 -10.30 -17.32 7.25
N LEU A 3 -11.40 -16.69 7.62
CA LEU A 3 -12.54 -17.32 8.30
C LEU A 3 -13.68 -17.71 7.36
N ALA A 4 -13.48 -17.61 6.04
CA ALA A 4 -14.53 -17.89 5.07
C ALA A 4 -14.98 -19.38 5.15
N PRO A 5 -16.30 -19.64 5.31
CA PRO A 5 -16.83 -21.00 5.39
C PRO A 5 -16.91 -21.68 4.01
N ASN A 6 -17.09 -20.91 2.95
CA ASN A 6 -17.24 -21.38 1.59
C ASN A 6 -16.50 -20.48 0.59
N VAL A 7 -16.42 -20.90 -0.67
CA VAL A 7 -15.72 -20.20 -1.74
C VAL A 7 -16.37 -18.85 -2.08
N GLU A 8 -17.68 -18.75 -2.03
CA GLU A 8 -18.42 -17.53 -2.34
C GLU A 8 -18.08 -16.41 -1.36
N VAL A 9 -18.09 -16.71 -0.06
CA VAL A 9 -17.69 -15.77 0.98
C VAL A 9 -16.21 -15.42 0.87
N LEU A 10 -15.35 -16.35 0.45
CA LEU A 10 -13.94 -16.08 0.21
C LEU A 10 -13.77 -15.10 -0.95
N ILE A 11 -14.48 -15.29 -2.06
CA ILE A 11 -14.43 -14.38 -3.22
C ILE A 11 -14.92 -12.98 -2.83
N ALA A 12 -16.07 -12.90 -2.14
CA ALA A 12 -16.60 -11.61 -1.67
C ALA A 12 -15.62 -10.90 -0.73
N ALA A 13 -15.02 -11.62 0.23
CA ALA A 13 -14.04 -11.06 1.14
C ALA A 13 -12.75 -10.60 0.42
N ARG A 14 -12.31 -11.33 -0.61
CA ARG A 14 -11.18 -10.94 -1.47
C ARG A 14 -11.49 -9.71 -2.31
N PHE A 15 -12.71 -9.60 -2.82
CA PHE A 15 -13.15 -8.41 -3.55
C PHE A 15 -13.12 -7.16 -2.65
N VAL A 16 -13.69 -7.24 -1.45
CA VAL A 16 -13.66 -6.12 -0.46
C VAL A 16 -12.22 -5.75 -0.10
N MET A 17 -11.36 -6.76 0.11
CA MET A 17 -9.94 -6.53 0.39
C MET A 17 -9.24 -5.82 -0.78
N GLY A 18 -9.53 -6.22 -2.03
CA GLY A 18 -8.99 -5.57 -3.22
C GLY A 18 -9.42 -4.11 -3.35
N LEU A 19 -10.69 -3.79 -3.04
CA LEU A 19 -11.17 -2.41 -2.96
C LEU A 19 -10.38 -1.59 -1.91
N GLY A 20 -10.14 -2.19 -0.73
CA GLY A 20 -9.37 -1.54 0.33
C GLY A 20 -7.94 -1.20 -0.12
N VAL A 21 -7.24 -2.15 -0.72
CA VAL A 21 -5.89 -1.95 -1.26
C VAL A 21 -5.88 -0.89 -2.37
N GLY A 22 -6.89 -0.93 -3.26
CA GLY A 22 -7.02 0.04 -4.37
C GLY A 22 -7.23 1.48 -3.90
N ILE A 23 -7.87 1.68 -2.75
CA ILE A 23 -8.07 3.01 -2.13
C ILE A 23 -6.81 3.43 -1.34
N ASP A 24 -6.20 2.52 -0.60
CA ASP A 24 -5.06 2.85 0.28
C ASP A 24 -3.79 3.23 -0.51
N LEU A 25 -3.53 2.57 -1.63
CA LEU A 25 -2.30 2.79 -2.41
C LEU A 25 -2.14 4.25 -2.90
N PRO A 26 -3.12 4.89 -3.55
CA PRO A 26 -3.02 6.29 -3.96
C PRO A 26 -2.86 7.24 -2.76
N VAL A 27 -3.55 6.97 -1.65
CA VAL A 27 -3.46 7.78 -0.42
C VAL A 27 -2.06 7.67 0.19
N ALA A 28 -1.51 6.46 0.29
CA ALA A 28 -0.17 6.24 0.80
C ALA A 28 0.90 6.92 -0.07
N MET A 29 0.75 6.87 -1.40
CA MET A 29 1.67 7.52 -2.34
C MET A 29 1.57 9.05 -2.28
N ALA A 30 0.37 9.61 -2.15
CA ALA A 30 0.16 11.05 -1.97
C ALA A 30 0.81 11.52 -0.66
N PHE A 31 0.59 10.78 0.44
CA PHE A 31 1.21 11.04 1.73
C PHE A 31 2.74 11.02 1.63
N LEU A 32 3.32 9.98 1.05
CA LEU A 32 4.76 9.86 0.85
C LEU A 32 5.32 11.03 0.01
N ALA A 33 4.58 11.46 -1.02
CA ALA A 33 4.95 12.59 -1.87
C ALA A 33 4.95 13.92 -1.12
N GLU A 34 3.99 14.15 -0.22
CA GLU A 34 3.92 15.34 0.63
C GLU A 34 5.06 15.35 1.67
N PHE A 35 5.23 14.26 2.38
CA PHE A 35 6.26 14.14 3.41
C PHE A 35 7.68 14.22 2.84
N SER A 36 7.87 13.80 1.59
CA SER A 36 9.18 13.92 0.93
C SER A 36 9.63 15.37 0.71
N LYS A 37 8.72 16.35 0.79
CA LYS A 37 9.04 17.78 0.67
C LYS A 37 9.68 18.34 1.95
N PHE A 38 9.34 17.81 3.11
CA PHE A 38 9.76 18.35 4.41
C PHE A 38 10.97 17.61 5.00
N GLY A 39 11.29 16.44 4.51
CA GLY A 39 12.36 15.61 5.06
C GLY A 39 13.72 15.88 4.41
N GLY A 40 14.60 16.64 5.02
CA GLY A 40 16.05 16.77 4.86
C GLY A 40 16.74 16.36 3.53
N ARG A 41 18.04 16.12 3.58
CA ARG A 41 18.91 15.75 2.45
C ARG A 41 18.43 14.48 1.75
N GLY A 42 17.91 14.57 0.53
CA GLY A 42 17.53 13.44 -0.33
C GLY A 42 16.62 13.87 -1.48
N ASN A 43 16.81 13.24 -2.64
CA ASN A 43 15.98 13.51 -3.80
C ASN A 43 14.57 12.94 -3.57
N LYS A 44 13.53 13.74 -3.86
CA LYS A 44 12.13 13.35 -3.79
C LYS A 44 11.86 12.05 -4.55
N ALA A 45 12.48 11.90 -5.73
CA ALA A 45 12.35 10.72 -6.57
C ALA A 45 12.86 9.44 -5.86
N SER A 46 14.02 9.53 -5.18
CA SER A 46 14.59 8.40 -4.44
C SER A 46 13.69 7.93 -3.30
N ARG A 47 13.04 8.87 -2.59
CA ARG A 47 12.10 8.51 -1.51
C ARG A 47 10.83 7.86 -2.02
N LEU A 48 10.30 8.35 -3.15
CA LEU A 48 9.16 7.72 -3.80
C LEU A 48 9.54 6.35 -4.37
N ALA A 49 10.75 6.19 -4.90
CA ALA A 49 11.24 4.92 -5.41
C ALA A 49 11.46 3.85 -4.32
N ALA A 50 11.64 4.25 -3.05
CA ALA A 50 11.77 3.30 -1.93
C ALA A 50 10.55 2.39 -1.75
N TRP A 51 9.41 2.73 -2.34
CA TRP A 51 8.23 1.87 -2.35
C TRP A 51 8.49 0.52 -3.02
N CYS A 52 9.21 0.49 -4.14
CA CYS A 52 9.49 -0.75 -4.86
C CYS A 52 10.26 -1.79 -4.02
N PRO A 53 11.44 -1.47 -3.46
CA PRO A 53 12.15 -2.45 -2.63
C PRO A 53 11.38 -2.84 -1.36
N MET A 54 10.56 -1.95 -0.80
CA MET A 54 9.70 -2.29 0.34
C MET A 54 8.61 -3.32 -0.03
N TRP A 55 8.11 -3.28 -1.26
CA TRP A 55 7.17 -4.28 -1.76
C TRP A 55 7.78 -5.69 -1.75
N TYR A 56 8.99 -5.84 -2.30
CA TYR A 56 9.69 -7.12 -2.33
C TYR A 56 10.09 -7.59 -0.93
N ALA A 57 10.55 -6.69 -0.07
CA ALA A 57 10.84 -7.00 1.33
C ALA A 57 9.59 -7.51 2.07
N ALA A 58 8.44 -6.85 1.91
CA ALA A 58 7.19 -7.28 2.52
C ALA A 58 6.72 -8.63 1.98
N SER A 59 6.83 -8.86 0.67
CA SER A 59 6.52 -10.14 0.05
C SER A 59 7.40 -11.26 0.59
N SER A 60 8.71 -11.03 0.72
CA SER A 60 9.65 -11.99 1.28
C SER A 60 9.30 -12.35 2.73
N VAL A 61 8.94 -11.37 3.55
CA VAL A 61 8.48 -11.59 4.94
C VAL A 61 7.19 -12.44 4.94
N CYS A 62 6.24 -12.17 4.05
CA CYS A 62 5.03 -12.98 3.93
C CYS A 62 5.35 -14.44 3.60
N PHE A 63 6.25 -14.71 2.65
CA PHE A 63 6.67 -16.07 2.31
C PHE A 63 7.43 -16.75 3.45
N LEU A 64 8.29 -16.03 4.20
CA LEU A 64 8.94 -16.55 5.39
C LEU A 64 7.93 -16.94 6.48
N ILE A 65 6.88 -16.16 6.66
CA ILE A 65 5.79 -16.49 7.59
C ILE A 65 5.07 -17.76 7.15
N VAL A 66 4.72 -17.89 5.86
CA VAL A 66 4.08 -19.10 5.34
C VAL A 66 4.99 -20.32 5.51
N PHE A 67 6.28 -20.16 5.25
CA PHE A 67 7.29 -21.20 5.44
C PHE A 67 7.41 -21.62 6.91
N GLY A 68 7.48 -20.65 7.83
CA GLY A 68 7.48 -20.91 9.26
C GLY A 68 6.20 -21.63 9.73
N LEU A 69 5.03 -21.21 9.24
CA LEU A 69 3.76 -21.87 9.53
C LEU A 69 3.70 -23.30 8.99
N TYR A 70 4.31 -23.55 7.83
CA TYR A 70 4.40 -24.91 7.27
C TYR A 70 5.15 -25.88 8.19
N PHE A 71 6.22 -25.43 8.84
CA PHE A 71 6.94 -26.25 9.82
C PHE A 71 6.27 -26.32 11.19
N ALA A 72 5.58 -25.25 11.59
CA ALA A 72 4.92 -25.18 12.88
C ALA A 72 3.62 -25.99 12.93
N LEU A 73 2.93 -26.16 11.79
CA LEU A 73 1.67 -26.88 11.74
C LEU A 73 1.93 -28.38 11.54
N PRO A 74 1.34 -29.27 12.37
CA PRO A 74 1.37 -30.71 12.13
C PRO A 74 0.78 -31.05 10.76
N ALA A 75 1.31 -32.11 10.12
CA ALA A 75 0.88 -32.54 8.80
C ALA A 75 -0.63 -32.79 8.67
N GLU A 76 -1.26 -33.23 9.77
CA GLU A 76 -2.71 -33.41 9.86
C GLU A 76 -3.51 -32.11 9.69
N HIS A 77 -2.90 -30.97 10.01
CA HIS A 77 -3.49 -29.64 9.95
C HIS A 77 -3.03 -28.83 8.71
N ALA A 78 -2.30 -29.42 7.78
CA ALA A 78 -1.80 -28.72 6.58
C ALA A 78 -2.91 -28.05 5.77
N ARG A 79 -4.13 -28.59 5.78
CA ARG A 79 -5.33 -27.96 5.16
C ARG A 79 -5.69 -26.60 5.77
N TRP A 80 -5.20 -26.27 6.96
CA TRP A 80 -5.44 -24.99 7.61
C TRP A 80 -4.35 -23.95 7.32
N LEU A 81 -3.27 -24.35 6.66
CA LEU A 81 -2.12 -23.48 6.38
C LEU A 81 -2.54 -22.17 5.68
N TRP A 82 -3.39 -22.27 4.67
CA TRP A 82 -3.87 -21.08 3.95
C TRP A 82 -4.71 -20.14 4.81
N ARG A 83 -5.52 -20.68 5.74
CA ARG A 83 -6.31 -19.89 6.69
C ARG A 83 -5.42 -19.19 7.70
N ALA A 84 -4.47 -19.94 8.28
CA ALA A 84 -3.49 -19.40 9.22
C ALA A 84 -2.68 -18.28 8.57
N SER A 85 -2.21 -18.47 7.35
CA SER A 85 -1.46 -17.46 6.59
C SER A 85 -2.26 -16.17 6.38
N LEU A 86 -3.55 -16.28 6.02
CA LEU A 86 -4.43 -15.11 5.82
C LEU A 86 -4.73 -14.37 7.14
N ILE A 87 -4.93 -15.10 8.24
CA ILE A 87 -5.17 -14.51 9.56
C ILE A 87 -3.91 -13.82 10.06
N PHE A 88 -2.75 -14.47 9.92
CA PHE A 88 -1.47 -13.89 10.32
C PHE A 88 -1.13 -12.65 9.52
N GLY A 89 -1.45 -12.64 8.22
CA GLY A 89 -1.29 -11.47 7.34
C GLY A 89 -2.15 -10.26 7.74
N ALA A 90 -3.20 -10.45 8.53
CA ALA A 90 -3.98 -9.34 9.06
C ALA A 90 -3.28 -8.62 10.24
N ALA A 91 -2.37 -9.27 10.95
CA ALA A 91 -1.69 -8.69 12.12
C ALA A 91 -0.88 -7.42 11.80
N PRO A 92 -0.03 -7.38 10.75
CA PRO A 92 0.65 -6.14 10.35
C PRO A 92 -0.32 -5.01 9.98
N ALA A 93 -1.42 -5.34 9.30
CA ALA A 93 -2.42 -4.34 8.92
C ALA A 93 -3.09 -3.70 10.14
N LEU A 94 -3.45 -4.51 11.15
CA LEU A 94 -3.99 -4.01 12.42
C LEU A 94 -2.97 -3.15 13.17
N ALA A 95 -1.71 -3.56 13.19
CA ALA A 95 -0.63 -2.77 13.78
C ALA A 95 -0.47 -1.41 13.08
N ILE A 96 -0.51 -1.39 11.75
CA ILE A 96 -0.44 -0.14 10.97
C ILE A 96 -1.65 0.77 11.27
N ILE A 97 -2.86 0.22 11.35
CA ILE A 97 -4.07 1.00 11.70
C ILE A 97 -3.90 1.64 13.08
N ALA A 98 -3.43 0.88 14.08
CA ALA A 98 -3.19 1.38 15.42
C ALA A 98 -2.13 2.50 15.45
N VAL A 99 -1.03 2.32 14.72
CA VAL A 99 0.04 3.33 14.59
C VAL A 99 -0.48 4.57 13.88
N ARG A 100 -1.20 4.41 12.76
CA ARG A 100 -1.79 5.54 12.02
C ARG A 100 -2.74 6.35 12.88
N GLY A 101 -3.64 5.68 13.61
CA GLY A 101 -4.61 6.38 14.48
C GLY A 101 -3.96 7.16 15.62
N ARG A 102 -2.76 6.76 16.07
CA ARG A 102 -2.09 7.40 17.21
C ARG A 102 -1.06 8.47 16.79
N TYR A 103 -0.39 8.30 15.67
CA TYR A 103 0.79 9.10 15.30
C TYR A 103 0.65 9.90 14.01
N MET A 104 -0.36 9.63 13.19
CA MET A 104 -0.54 10.39 11.96
C MET A 104 -1.41 11.61 12.18
N ASN A 105 -0.78 12.77 12.18
CA ASN A 105 -1.46 14.07 12.11
C ASN A 105 -1.90 14.35 10.66
N GLU A 106 -2.84 15.28 10.51
CA GLU A 106 -3.26 15.79 9.20
C GLU A 106 -2.06 16.39 8.44
N SER A 107 -2.16 16.40 7.11
CA SER A 107 -1.14 17.02 6.26
C SER A 107 -1.05 18.52 6.54
N PRO A 108 0.16 19.08 6.81
CA PRO A 108 0.31 20.52 7.00
C PRO A 108 -0.07 21.31 5.75
N LEU A 109 0.13 20.75 4.55
CA LEU A 109 -0.29 21.37 3.30
C LEU A 109 -1.83 21.40 3.18
N TRP A 110 -2.49 20.34 3.58
CA TRP A 110 -3.94 20.28 3.59
C TRP A 110 -4.51 21.32 4.56
N ALA A 111 -3.98 21.40 5.77
CA ALA A 111 -4.39 22.39 6.75
C ALA A 111 -4.17 23.83 6.25
N ALA A 112 -3.03 24.09 5.59
CA ALA A 112 -2.74 25.38 4.98
C ALA A 112 -3.73 25.72 3.83
N ASN A 113 -4.06 24.76 2.99
CA ASN A 113 -5.02 24.93 1.91
C ASN A 113 -6.45 25.17 2.41
N GLN A 114 -6.78 24.72 3.62
CA GLN A 114 -8.04 24.99 4.30
C GLN A 114 -8.04 26.36 5.04
N GLY A 115 -6.96 27.13 4.91
CA GLY A 115 -6.81 28.40 5.63
C GLY A 115 -6.46 28.27 7.12
N LYS A 116 -6.24 27.05 7.61
CA LYS A 116 -5.87 26.76 9.01
C LYS A 116 -4.35 26.90 9.22
N LEU A 117 -3.83 28.11 9.03
CA LEU A 117 -2.38 28.35 9.06
C LEU A 117 -1.73 28.05 10.41
N ARG A 118 -2.44 28.30 11.53
CA ARG A 118 -1.97 27.97 12.88
C ARG A 118 -1.82 26.47 13.09
N ASP A 119 -2.79 25.67 12.62
CA ASP A 119 -2.73 24.21 12.69
C ASP A 119 -1.61 23.68 11.80
N ALA A 120 -1.46 24.21 10.59
CA ALA A 120 -0.36 23.87 9.71
C ALA A 120 1.01 24.14 10.34
N ALA A 121 1.21 25.31 10.97
CA ALA A 121 2.43 25.67 11.67
C ALA A 121 2.68 24.76 12.90
N ARG A 122 1.64 24.41 13.64
CA ARG A 122 1.72 23.48 14.77
C ARG A 122 2.18 22.09 14.28
N ILE A 123 1.56 21.54 13.25
CA ILE A 123 1.91 20.24 12.67
C ILE A 123 3.35 20.23 12.17
N LEU A 124 3.80 21.30 11.49
CA LEU A 124 5.17 21.46 11.04
C LEU A 124 6.16 21.43 12.20
N ARG A 125 5.84 22.08 13.31
CA ARG A 125 6.71 22.11 14.49
C ARG A 125 6.73 20.75 15.21
N GLU A 126 5.57 20.15 15.44
CA GLU A 126 5.46 18.91 16.22
C GLU A 126 5.95 17.68 15.46
N SER A 127 5.65 17.59 14.17
CA SER A 127 5.98 16.41 13.37
C SER A 127 7.32 16.51 12.63
N TYR A 128 7.79 17.74 12.34
CA TYR A 128 9.00 17.96 11.50
C TYR A 128 10.08 18.79 12.18
N GLY A 129 9.82 19.32 13.37
CA GLY A 129 10.75 20.21 14.05
C GLY A 129 10.99 21.55 13.32
N ILE A 130 10.19 21.86 12.31
CA ILE A 130 10.29 23.08 11.52
C ILE A 130 9.57 24.20 12.24
N ARG A 131 10.29 25.25 12.64
CA ARG A 131 9.71 26.46 13.22
C ARG A 131 9.09 27.32 12.11
N ALA A 132 7.83 27.10 11.79
CA ALA A 132 7.06 27.96 10.93
C ALA A 132 6.23 28.93 11.78
N HIS A 133 6.28 30.20 11.44
CA HIS A 133 5.37 31.21 12.03
C HIS A 133 4.23 31.41 11.03
N ALA A 134 3.00 31.32 11.52
CA ALA A 134 1.87 31.81 10.75
C ALA A 134 2.06 33.33 10.60
N ALA A 135 2.25 33.81 9.40
CA ALA A 135 2.20 35.24 9.13
C ALA A 135 0.79 35.72 9.56
N ASP A 136 0.76 36.91 10.19
CA ASP A 136 -0.42 37.46 10.85
C ASP A 136 -1.75 37.08 10.21
N ASP A 137 -2.71 36.86 11.12
CA ASP A 137 -4.11 36.41 10.86
C ASP A 137 -4.96 37.36 9.98
N THR A 138 -4.36 38.00 9.01
CA THR A 138 -5.16 38.47 7.89
C THR A 138 -5.69 37.23 7.20
N PRO A 139 -7.01 37.03 7.17
CA PRO A 139 -7.58 35.98 6.36
C PRO A 139 -7.26 36.32 4.89
N ARG A 140 -6.04 35.99 4.48
CA ARG A 140 -5.74 35.90 3.06
C ARG A 140 -6.62 34.75 2.64
N ALA A 141 -7.78 35.14 2.08
CA ALA A 141 -8.68 34.15 1.49
C ALA A 141 -7.80 33.21 0.70
N ALA A 142 -7.58 32.02 1.26
CA ALA A 142 -6.89 30.98 0.53
C ALA A 142 -7.59 30.97 -0.81
N PRO A 143 -6.91 31.13 -1.94
CA PRO A 143 -7.58 31.08 -3.22
C PRO A 143 -8.41 29.80 -3.14
N SER A 144 -9.72 29.99 -2.98
CA SER A 144 -10.67 28.89 -2.91
C SER A 144 -10.60 28.23 -4.28
N GLN A 145 -9.60 27.36 -4.42
CA GLN A 145 -9.56 26.51 -5.60
C GLN A 145 -10.85 25.71 -5.52
N PRO A 146 -11.75 25.90 -6.48
CA PRO A 146 -12.99 25.14 -6.50
C PRO A 146 -12.64 23.66 -6.37
N PRO A 147 -13.42 22.89 -5.61
CA PRO A 147 -13.13 21.46 -5.44
C PRO A 147 -12.94 20.84 -6.82
N VAL A 148 -11.71 20.37 -7.08
CA VAL A 148 -11.36 19.80 -8.38
C VAL A 148 -12.16 18.52 -8.53
N SER A 149 -13.21 18.57 -9.34
CA SER A 149 -14.04 17.39 -9.61
C SER A 149 -13.22 16.34 -10.37
N PHE A 150 -13.39 15.06 -10.03
CA PHE A 150 -12.81 13.94 -10.78
C PHE A 150 -13.09 14.00 -12.30
N ARG A 151 -14.18 14.65 -12.70
CA ARG A 151 -14.54 14.85 -14.12
C ARG A 151 -13.48 15.63 -14.91
N VAL A 152 -12.63 16.41 -14.23
CA VAL A 152 -11.53 17.16 -14.88
C VAL A 152 -10.51 16.21 -15.51
N LEU A 153 -10.26 15.03 -14.88
CA LEU A 153 -9.34 14.02 -15.39
C LEU A 153 -9.77 13.44 -16.76
N PHE A 154 -11.08 13.49 -17.05
CA PHE A 154 -11.67 12.99 -18.30
C PHE A 154 -11.94 14.10 -19.32
N ARG A 155 -11.40 15.31 -19.13
CA ARG A 155 -11.47 16.43 -20.07
C ARG A 155 -10.08 16.79 -20.60
N GLN A 156 -10.06 17.43 -21.78
CA GLN A 156 -8.83 18.04 -22.30
C GLN A 156 -8.33 19.13 -21.34
N PRO A 157 -7.01 19.23 -21.11
CA PRO A 157 -5.89 18.49 -21.72
C PRO A 157 -5.48 17.21 -20.94
N TYR A 158 -6.22 16.80 -19.89
CA TYR A 158 -5.82 15.72 -18.99
C TYR A 158 -6.19 14.32 -19.50
N LEU A 159 -7.21 14.21 -20.36
CA LEU A 159 -7.72 12.94 -20.87
C LEU A 159 -6.63 12.00 -21.41
N PRO A 160 -5.75 12.39 -22.34
CA PRO A 160 -4.74 11.49 -22.89
C PRO A 160 -3.75 11.02 -21.82
N ARG A 161 -3.37 11.90 -20.90
CA ARG A 161 -2.47 11.55 -19.78
C ARG A 161 -3.13 10.56 -18.83
N THR A 162 -4.40 10.76 -18.53
CA THR A 162 -5.19 9.85 -17.68
C THR A 162 -5.32 8.49 -18.32
N LEU A 163 -5.63 8.42 -19.63
CA LEU A 163 -5.75 7.16 -20.35
C LEU A 163 -4.43 6.38 -20.38
N VAL A 164 -3.31 7.05 -20.72
CA VAL A 164 -1.99 6.41 -20.72
C VAL A 164 -1.61 5.91 -19.33
N ALA A 165 -1.77 6.74 -18.29
CA ALA A 165 -1.47 6.34 -16.92
C ALA A 165 -2.34 5.17 -16.45
N SER A 166 -3.64 5.18 -16.80
CA SER A 166 -4.56 4.09 -16.46
C SER A 166 -4.20 2.80 -17.19
N ALA A 167 -3.86 2.87 -18.47
CA ALA A 167 -3.43 1.72 -19.24
C ALA A 167 -2.14 1.10 -18.68
N MET A 168 -1.13 1.91 -18.37
CA MET A 168 0.11 1.45 -17.73
C MET A 168 -0.16 0.78 -16.38
N ASN A 169 -1.00 1.41 -15.54
CA ASN A 169 -1.36 0.85 -14.24
C ASN A 169 -2.21 -0.43 -14.34
N LEU A 170 -2.87 -0.67 -15.46
CA LEU A 170 -3.58 -1.92 -15.72
C LEU A 170 -2.61 -3.02 -16.18
N CYS A 171 -1.66 -2.70 -17.06
CA CYS A 171 -0.75 -3.68 -17.65
C CYS A 171 0.28 -4.22 -16.64
N ILE A 172 0.89 -3.35 -15.82
CA ILE A 172 1.93 -3.73 -14.86
C ILE A 172 1.45 -4.79 -13.84
N PRO A 173 0.32 -4.60 -13.13
CA PRO A 173 -0.18 -5.61 -12.22
C PRO A 173 -0.59 -6.90 -12.91
N PHE A 174 -1.02 -6.83 -14.18
CA PHE A 174 -1.45 -7.99 -14.93
C PHE A 174 -0.29 -8.96 -15.16
N GLU A 175 0.86 -8.45 -15.61
CA GLU A 175 2.08 -9.25 -15.79
C GLU A 175 2.56 -9.84 -14.46
N TYR A 176 2.75 -9.00 -13.46
CA TYR A 176 3.21 -9.44 -12.14
C TYR A 176 2.27 -10.47 -11.50
N THR A 177 0.97 -10.23 -11.57
CA THR A 177 -0.03 -11.13 -10.98
C THR A 177 -0.05 -12.47 -11.70
N ALA A 178 0.02 -12.48 -13.04
CA ALA A 178 0.00 -13.71 -13.81
C ALA A 178 1.19 -14.62 -13.48
N ILE A 179 2.38 -14.06 -13.31
CA ILE A 179 3.60 -14.83 -13.03
C ILE A 179 3.70 -15.15 -11.53
N ALA A 180 3.72 -14.13 -10.68
CA ALA A 180 4.01 -14.30 -9.26
C ALA A 180 2.95 -15.11 -8.49
N PHE A 181 1.65 -14.89 -8.78
CA PHE A 181 0.59 -15.60 -8.08
C PHE A 181 0.32 -17.00 -8.62
N PHE A 182 0.55 -17.23 -9.93
CA PHE A 182 0.41 -18.56 -10.51
C PHE A 182 1.68 -19.40 -10.46
N LEU A 183 2.82 -18.81 -10.11
CA LEU A 183 4.08 -19.53 -10.02
C LEU A 183 4.01 -20.78 -9.13
N PRO A 184 3.44 -20.76 -7.91
CA PRO A 184 3.25 -21.96 -7.10
C PRO A 184 2.44 -23.04 -7.81
N THR A 185 1.40 -22.65 -8.53
CA THR A 185 0.56 -23.57 -9.30
C THR A 185 1.33 -24.17 -10.50
N ILE A 186 2.13 -23.35 -11.16
CA ILE A 186 2.99 -23.81 -12.27
C ILE A 186 4.01 -24.82 -11.76
N LEU A 187 4.68 -24.54 -10.65
CA LEU A 187 5.69 -25.42 -10.06
C LEU A 187 5.07 -26.77 -9.64
N THR A 188 3.91 -26.77 -9.01
CA THR A 188 3.26 -27.99 -8.54
C THR A 188 2.65 -28.80 -9.68
N GLN A 189 1.94 -28.15 -10.62
CA GLN A 189 1.18 -28.86 -11.65
C GLN A 189 2.03 -29.25 -12.87
N PHE A 190 2.98 -28.42 -13.28
CA PHE A 190 3.77 -28.67 -14.49
C PHE A 190 5.15 -29.28 -14.20
N LEU A 191 5.77 -28.94 -13.07
CA LEU A 191 7.09 -29.43 -12.69
C LEU A 191 7.03 -30.52 -11.62
N GLY A 192 5.85 -30.83 -11.08
CA GLY A 192 5.68 -31.86 -10.06
C GLY A 192 6.36 -31.55 -8.74
N ALA A 193 6.69 -30.28 -8.48
CA ALA A 193 7.38 -29.85 -7.26
C ALA A 193 6.52 -30.10 -6.03
N GLY A 194 7.15 -30.56 -4.94
CA GLY A 194 6.51 -30.69 -3.65
C GLY A 194 6.17 -29.34 -3.02
N VAL A 195 5.33 -29.34 -1.97
CA VAL A 195 4.91 -28.10 -1.29
C VAL A 195 6.12 -27.32 -0.75
N PHE A 196 7.09 -28.02 -0.16
CA PHE A 196 8.32 -27.40 0.35
C PHE A 196 9.14 -26.74 -0.77
N GLU A 197 9.38 -27.46 -1.86
CA GLU A 197 10.14 -26.96 -3.01
C GLU A 197 9.46 -25.74 -3.64
N THR A 198 8.14 -25.77 -3.72
CA THR A 198 7.33 -24.65 -4.24
C THR A 198 7.45 -23.39 -3.38
N ILE A 199 7.34 -23.53 -2.07
CA ILE A 199 7.48 -22.38 -1.14
C ILE A 199 8.91 -21.84 -1.20
N ALA A 200 9.92 -22.73 -1.17
CA ALA A 200 11.33 -22.34 -1.21
C ALA A 200 11.70 -21.65 -2.53
N ALA A 201 11.25 -22.18 -3.67
CA ALA A 201 11.48 -21.57 -4.97
C ALA A 201 10.79 -20.20 -5.11
N THR A 202 9.55 -20.09 -4.62
CA THR A 202 8.82 -18.82 -4.65
C THR A 202 9.49 -17.77 -3.76
N LEU A 203 9.98 -18.16 -2.59
CA LEU A 203 10.76 -17.29 -1.71
C LEU A 203 12.06 -16.83 -2.39
N ALA A 204 12.81 -17.76 -2.97
CA ALA A 204 14.07 -17.44 -3.67
C ALA A 204 13.86 -16.42 -4.80
N LEU A 205 12.80 -16.59 -5.59
CA LEU A 205 12.46 -15.68 -6.69
C LEU A 205 11.97 -14.30 -6.23
N ASN A 206 11.47 -14.17 -5.01
CA ASN A 206 11.10 -12.87 -4.45
C ASN A 206 12.28 -12.11 -3.81
N VAL A 207 13.38 -12.80 -3.51
CA VAL A 207 14.59 -12.21 -2.91
C VAL A 207 15.60 -11.78 -3.98
N LEU A 208 15.59 -12.42 -5.14
CA LEU A 208 16.44 -12.09 -6.31
C LEU A 208 15.91 -10.89 -7.08
#